data_8b064ebc49f628ce956cda688cb7cb6a
#
_entry.id   8b064ebc49f628ce956cda688cb7cb6a
#
_cell.length_a   1.000
_cell.length_b   1.000
_cell.length_c   1.000
_cell.angle_alpha   90.00
_cell.angle_beta   90.00
_cell.angle_gamma   90.00
#
_symmetry.space_group_name_H-M   'P 1'
#
loop_
_entity.id
_entity.type
_entity.pdbx_description
1 polymer ?
#
loop_
_entity_poly.entity_id
_entity_poly.type
_entity_poly.pdbx_seq_one_letter_code
_entity_poly.pdbx_strand_id
1 'polypeptide(L)'
;MIYEARFRKAARLEYDAAASWYESKRRGLGRDFVDAVDKSMGAIREAPNRYRVILGDVRCVYVGHFPYSIYFRVRSNCIIVLAVFHVRREPFILRERA
;
A
#
# COMPACT_ATOMS: atom_id res chain seq x y z
N MET A 1 14.61 -14.03 -3.59
CA MET A 1 14.70 -12.92 -4.55
C MET A 1 13.87 -11.75 -4.05
N ILE A 2 14.41 -10.53 -4.16
CA ILE A 2 13.67 -9.32 -3.76
C ILE A 2 13.11 -8.68 -5.02
N TYR A 3 11.80 -8.47 -5.03
CA TYR A 3 11.13 -7.84 -6.15
C TYR A 3 11.34 -6.33 -6.12
N GLU A 4 11.37 -5.71 -7.28
CA GLU A 4 11.27 -4.26 -7.37
C GLU A 4 9.83 -3.85 -7.06
N ALA A 5 9.66 -2.61 -6.62
CA ALA A 5 8.33 -2.07 -6.33
C ALA A 5 8.18 -0.68 -6.93
N ARG A 6 7.02 -0.43 -7.50
CA ARG A 6 6.66 0.87 -8.08
C ARG A 6 5.27 1.24 -7.62
N PHE A 7 5.09 2.51 -7.28
CA PHE A 7 3.78 3.05 -6.95
C PHE A 7 3.19 3.71 -8.19
N ARG A 8 1.95 3.40 -8.50
CA ARG A 8 1.22 4.20 -9.46
C ARG A 8 1.01 5.59 -8.90
N LYS A 9 0.84 6.58 -9.78
CA LYS A 9 0.70 7.98 -9.38
C LYS A 9 -0.40 8.16 -8.34
N ALA A 10 -1.58 7.59 -8.56
CA ALA A 10 -2.69 7.70 -7.62
C ALA A 10 -2.34 7.13 -6.25
N ALA A 11 -1.66 5.97 -6.22
CA ALA A 11 -1.24 5.35 -4.96
C ALA A 11 -0.22 6.22 -4.23
N ARG A 12 0.71 6.82 -4.96
CA ARG A 12 1.71 7.70 -4.37
C ARG A 12 1.08 8.94 -3.75
N LEU A 13 0.11 9.52 -4.44
CA LEU A 13 -0.61 10.68 -3.92
C LEU A 13 -1.38 10.34 -2.65
N GLU A 14 -2.00 9.16 -2.60
CA GLU A 14 -2.72 8.68 -1.41
C GLU A 14 -1.77 8.48 -0.24
N TYR A 15 -0.62 7.88 -0.50
CA TYR A 15 0.41 7.65 0.49
C TYR A 15 0.93 8.97 1.08
N ASP A 16 1.27 9.91 0.21
CA ASP A 16 1.77 11.22 0.64
C ASP A 16 0.71 11.99 1.43
N ALA A 17 -0.55 11.95 0.99
CA ALA A 17 -1.64 12.63 1.68
C ALA A 17 -1.88 12.04 3.07
N ALA A 18 -1.82 10.70 3.19
CA ALA A 18 -2.00 10.05 4.49
C ALA A 18 -0.87 10.43 5.45
N ALA A 19 0.38 10.43 4.99
CA ALA A 19 1.51 10.81 5.82
C ALA A 19 1.37 12.25 6.32
N SER A 20 0.97 13.16 5.44
CA SER A 20 0.76 14.56 5.80
C SER A 20 -0.38 14.73 6.80
N TRP A 21 -1.46 13.99 6.61
CA TRP A 21 -2.61 14.03 7.52
C TRP A 21 -2.19 13.60 8.92
N TYR A 22 -1.45 12.48 9.03
CA TYR A 22 -0.98 12.01 10.33
C TYR A 22 -0.04 13.01 10.99
N GLU A 23 0.85 13.61 10.21
CA GLU A 23 1.78 14.60 10.76
C GLU A 23 1.04 15.82 11.30
N SER A 24 -0.07 16.20 10.68
CA SER A 24 -0.89 17.32 11.16
C SER A 24 -1.59 17.01 12.49
N LYS A 25 -1.76 15.73 12.83
CA LYS A 25 -2.41 15.32 14.08
C LYS A 25 -1.44 15.26 15.25
N ARG A 26 -0.20 14.85 14.99
CA ARG A 26 0.83 14.80 16.02
C ARG A 26 2.20 14.76 15.34
N ARG A 27 3.11 15.58 15.82
CA ARG A 27 4.49 15.62 15.30
C ARG A 27 5.13 14.23 15.38
N GLY A 28 5.70 13.80 14.29
CA GLY A 28 6.36 12.49 14.18
C GLY A 28 5.43 11.37 13.74
N LEU A 29 4.11 11.58 13.76
CA LEU A 29 3.17 10.52 13.40
C LEU A 29 3.21 10.21 11.91
N GLY A 30 3.46 11.21 11.07
CA GLY A 30 3.66 10.98 9.63
C GLY A 30 4.86 10.08 9.37
N ARG A 31 5.94 10.29 10.10
CA ARG A 31 7.13 9.43 10.01
C ARG A 31 6.81 8.01 10.44
N ASP A 32 6.04 7.85 11.52
CA ASP A 32 5.63 6.53 11.98
C ASP A 32 4.82 5.80 10.91
N PHE A 33 3.93 6.52 10.23
CA PHE A 33 3.16 5.95 9.12
C PHE A 33 4.06 5.52 7.96
N VAL A 34 5.01 6.37 7.57
CA VAL A 34 5.96 6.06 6.50
C VAL A 34 6.77 4.81 6.85
N ASP A 35 7.25 4.72 8.09
CA ASP A 35 8.03 3.57 8.55
C ASP A 35 7.19 2.29 8.52
N ALA A 36 5.91 2.37 8.89
CA ALA A 36 5.01 1.22 8.86
C ALA A 36 4.76 0.75 7.42
N VAL A 37 4.57 1.68 6.48
CA VAL A 37 4.42 1.34 5.06
C VAL A 37 5.70 0.72 4.52
N ASP A 38 6.85 1.29 4.83
CA ASP A 38 8.14 0.76 4.38
C ASP A 38 8.37 -0.67 4.86
N LYS A 39 8.01 -0.94 6.12
CA LYS A 39 8.11 -2.29 6.68
C LYS A 39 7.20 -3.26 5.93
N SER A 40 5.97 -2.87 5.65
CA SER A 40 5.03 -3.68 4.88
C SER A 40 5.54 -3.93 3.47
N MET A 41 6.08 -2.89 2.83
CA MET A 41 6.63 -3.03 1.48
C MET A 41 7.83 -3.96 1.45
N GLY A 42 8.69 -3.90 2.47
CA GLY A 42 9.82 -4.84 2.57
C GLY A 42 9.36 -6.29 2.61
N ALA A 43 8.34 -6.58 3.40
CA ALA A 43 7.77 -7.92 3.50
C ALA A 43 7.11 -8.37 2.19
N ILE A 44 6.39 -7.46 1.53
CA ILE A 44 5.76 -7.75 0.23
C ILE A 44 6.83 -8.10 -0.82
N ARG A 45 7.92 -7.34 -0.85
CA ARG A 45 8.98 -7.53 -1.84
C ARG A 45 9.70 -8.86 -1.68
N GLU A 46 9.74 -9.41 -0.47
CA GLU A 46 10.36 -10.70 -0.21
C GLU A 46 9.50 -11.87 -0.68
N ALA A 47 8.17 -11.79 -0.49
CA ALA A 47 7.27 -12.89 -0.79
C ALA A 47 5.87 -12.38 -1.16
N PRO A 48 5.72 -11.73 -2.32
CA PRO A 48 4.43 -11.11 -2.67
C PRO A 48 3.29 -12.11 -2.84
N ASN A 49 3.60 -13.33 -3.21
CA ASN A 49 2.59 -14.34 -3.51
C ASN A 49 1.92 -14.95 -2.27
N ARG A 50 2.42 -14.66 -1.07
CA ARG A 50 1.80 -15.18 0.14
C ARG A 50 0.62 -14.34 0.62
N TYR A 51 0.42 -13.16 0.04
CA TYR A 51 -0.70 -12.30 0.43
C TYR A 51 -1.93 -12.66 -0.39
N ARG A 52 -3.11 -12.50 0.23
CA ARG A 52 -4.34 -12.96 -0.40
C ARG A 52 -4.74 -12.09 -1.58
N VAL A 53 -5.31 -12.73 -2.59
CA VAL A 53 -5.92 -12.08 -3.74
C VAL A 53 -7.33 -11.65 -3.36
N ILE A 54 -7.70 -10.43 -3.66
CA ILE A 54 -9.01 -9.89 -3.32
C ILE A 54 -9.85 -9.51 -4.54
N LEU A 55 -9.20 -9.25 -5.68
CA LEU A 55 -9.90 -8.88 -6.91
C LEU A 55 -8.98 -9.17 -8.10
N GLY A 56 -9.38 -10.11 -8.98
CA GLY A 56 -8.53 -10.48 -10.10
C GLY A 56 -7.18 -11.00 -9.62
N ASP A 57 -6.12 -10.30 -9.93
CA ASP A 57 -4.77 -10.62 -9.45
C ASP A 57 -4.28 -9.63 -8.37
N VAL A 58 -5.18 -8.76 -7.90
CA VAL A 58 -4.83 -7.75 -6.92
C VAL A 58 -4.77 -8.35 -5.53
N ARG A 59 -3.68 -8.12 -4.84
CA ARG A 59 -3.45 -8.58 -3.47
C ARG A 59 -3.51 -7.42 -2.50
N CYS A 60 -3.72 -7.73 -1.24
CA CYS A 60 -3.93 -6.73 -0.19
C CYS A 60 -3.12 -7.09 1.05
N VAL A 61 -2.57 -6.08 1.69
CA VAL A 61 -1.90 -6.25 2.99
C VAL A 61 -2.21 -5.06 3.88
N TYR A 62 -2.43 -5.34 5.17
CA TYR A 62 -2.60 -4.30 6.18
C TYR A 62 -1.28 -3.66 6.54
N VAL A 63 -1.32 -2.34 6.72
CA VAL A 63 -0.20 -1.59 7.32
C VAL A 63 -0.38 -1.66 8.84
N GLY A 64 0.58 -2.21 9.56
CA GLY A 64 0.47 -2.38 11.00
C GLY A 64 0.27 -1.06 11.74
N HIS A 65 -0.61 -1.03 12.74
CA HIS A 65 -0.93 0.10 13.62
C HIS A 65 -1.69 1.26 12.97
N PHE A 66 -1.91 1.21 11.66
CA PHE A 66 -2.66 2.25 10.95
C PHE A 66 -3.81 1.59 10.19
N PRO A 67 -4.98 2.24 10.12
CA PRO A 67 -6.14 1.66 9.44
C PRO A 67 -6.05 1.84 7.92
N TYR A 68 -4.94 1.41 7.34
CA TYR A 68 -4.68 1.49 5.90
C TYR A 68 -4.30 0.14 5.35
N SER A 69 -4.59 -0.06 4.07
CA SER A 69 -4.19 -1.25 3.32
C SER A 69 -3.45 -0.83 2.07
N ILE A 70 -2.48 -1.66 1.68
CA ILE A 70 -1.74 -1.52 0.44
C ILE A 70 -2.31 -2.55 -0.54
N TYR A 71 -2.70 -2.10 -1.73
CA TYR A 71 -3.23 -2.95 -2.79
C TYR A 71 -2.22 -3.00 -3.92
N PHE A 72 -1.85 -4.20 -4.32
CA PHE A 72 -0.78 -4.37 -5.31
C PHE A 72 -1.02 -5.58 -6.20
N ARG A 73 -0.33 -5.60 -7.34
CA ARG A 73 -0.24 -6.77 -8.20
C ARG A 73 1.20 -7.02 -8.57
N VAL A 74 1.48 -8.24 -9.02
CA VAL A 74 2.82 -8.61 -9.47
C VAL A 74 2.80 -8.69 -11.00
N ARG A 75 3.76 -8.03 -11.64
CA ARG A 75 3.97 -8.11 -13.09
C ARG A 75 5.44 -8.37 -13.32
N SER A 76 5.74 -9.57 -13.88
CA SER A 76 7.12 -10.03 -14.01
C SER A 76 7.77 -10.03 -12.62
N ASN A 77 8.87 -9.32 -12.44
CA ASN A 77 9.55 -9.23 -11.16
C ASN A 77 9.28 -7.90 -10.46
N CYS A 78 8.17 -7.25 -10.79
CA CYS A 78 7.84 -5.93 -10.25
C CYS A 78 6.52 -5.97 -9.51
N ILE A 79 6.51 -5.39 -8.33
CA ILE A 79 5.30 -5.17 -7.55
C ILE A 79 4.79 -3.79 -7.91
N ILE A 80 3.54 -3.73 -8.37
CA ILE A 80 2.92 -2.47 -8.74
C ILE A 80 1.87 -2.14 -7.70
N VAL A 81 2.11 -1.09 -6.93
CA VAL A 81 1.17 -0.62 -5.92
C VAL A 81 0.09 0.22 -6.60
N LEU A 82 -1.15 -0.27 -6.52
CA LEU A 82 -2.30 0.35 -7.18
C LEU A 82 -2.99 1.38 -6.30
N ALA A 83 -2.96 1.17 -4.99
CA ALA A 83 -3.68 2.02 -4.05
C ALA A 83 -3.13 1.86 -2.64
N VAL A 84 -3.22 2.95 -1.87
CA VAL A 84 -2.97 2.96 -0.43
C VAL A 84 -4.21 3.61 0.19
N PHE A 85 -5.14 2.78 0.66
CA PHE A 85 -6.46 3.24 1.10
C PHE A 85 -6.65 3.04 2.58
N HIS A 86 -7.35 3.99 3.20
CA HIS A 86 -7.97 3.76 4.49
C HIS A 86 -8.93 2.56 4.37
N VAL A 87 -8.98 1.72 5.40
CA VAL A 87 -9.76 0.48 5.36
C VAL A 87 -11.26 0.67 5.12
N ARG A 88 -11.78 1.88 5.36
CA ARG A 88 -13.19 2.20 5.13
C ARG A 88 -13.49 2.73 3.73
N ARG A 89 -12.48 2.88 2.88
CA ARG A 89 -12.70 3.42 1.56
C ARG A 89 -13.37 2.39 0.66
N GLU A 90 -14.25 2.87 -0.22
CA GLU A 90 -15.03 2.02 -1.11
C GLU A 90 -14.15 1.22 -2.07
N PRO A 91 -14.30 -0.12 -2.11
CA PRO A 91 -13.44 -0.94 -2.95
C PRO A 91 -13.70 -0.81 -4.45
N PHE A 92 -14.81 -0.22 -4.89
CA PHE A 92 -15.06 -0.09 -6.33
C PHE A 92 -14.02 0.80 -7.01
N ILE A 93 -13.41 1.73 -6.29
CA ILE A 93 -12.32 2.55 -6.84
C ILE A 93 -11.16 1.66 -7.29
N LEU A 94 -10.90 0.60 -6.54
CA LEU A 94 -9.86 -0.36 -6.86
C LEU A 94 -10.18 -1.09 -8.17
N ARG A 95 -11.45 -1.39 -8.43
CA ARG A 95 -11.87 -2.05 -9.68
C ARG A 95 -11.50 -1.21 -10.91
N GLU A 96 -11.63 0.10 -10.80
CA GLU A 96 -11.27 1.00 -11.90
C GLU A 96 -9.77 1.00 -12.15
N ARG A 97 -8.96 0.78 -11.11
CA ARG A 97 -7.50 0.77 -11.20
C ARG A 97 -6.95 -0.60 -11.58
N ALA A 98 -7.70 -1.62 -11.28
CA ALA A 98 -7.27 -2.97 -11.60
C ALA A 98 -7.44 -3.27 -13.08
#